data_b841b98aa434e6cd0b10b895e1dff414
#
_entry.id   b841b98aa434e6cd0b10b895e1dff414
#
_cell.length_a   1.000
_cell.length_b   1.000
_cell.length_c   1.000
_cell.angle_alpha   90.00
_cell.angle_beta   90.00
_cell.angle_gamma   90.00
#
_symmetry.space_group_name_H-M   'P 1'
#
loop_
_entity.id
_entity.type
_entity.pdbx_description
1 polymer ?
#
loop_
_entity_poly.entity_id
_entity_poly.type
_entity_poly.pdbx_seq_one_letter_code
_entity_poly.pdbx_strand_id
1 'polypeptide(L)'
;DPNILAICTGMKEHNSYAVDFIRATEWIKKNLPGAHVSGGVSNLSFSFRGNNYIREAMHAVFLYHAIQVGMDFGIVNPATKVTYADIPEDHLKIIEDVVLDRVEGADELLIELANKILEEKEAQKNGGATQEVEQEAWRNEALEDRLKYALRKGISTYLNEDIHEALEKYPHAVNIIEGPLMQGMNEVGDLFGAGKMFLPQVVKTARTMKDAVAILQPYIEKEKVDGKAIAGKVLLATVKGDVHDIGKNIVGVVMACNNYEVIDLGVMVPADQIIKKAKEENVDLIGLSGLITPSLQEMVNSVVAFKEAGLNIPVMIGGATTSQLHVALKIAPLYDAPVVWVKDASVNPSIAAALLNDKERERFCKDLDATYEKLRAGYKEEQQKVLSLSKARENKL
;
A
#
# COMPACT_ATOMS: atom_id res chain seq x y z
N ASP A 1 9.79 -12.98 19.72
CA ASP A 1 9.56 -13.37 18.32
C ASP A 1 8.73 -12.30 17.57
N PRO A 2 9.27 -11.10 17.34
CA PRO A 2 8.60 -10.08 16.55
C PRO A 2 8.86 -10.27 15.04
N ASN A 3 8.00 -9.68 14.21
CA ASN A 3 8.32 -9.46 12.81
C ASN A 3 9.36 -8.32 12.69
N ILE A 4 10.32 -8.49 11.80
CA ILE A 4 11.18 -7.39 11.38
C ILE A 4 10.37 -6.55 10.40
N LEU A 5 10.16 -5.27 10.72
CA LEU A 5 9.36 -4.39 9.89
C LEU A 5 10.09 -4.00 8.59
N ALA A 6 9.31 -3.61 7.58
CA ALA A 6 9.86 -3.26 6.28
C ALA A 6 10.70 -1.98 6.35
N ILE A 7 11.87 -2.02 5.73
CA ILE A 7 12.73 -0.86 5.49
C ILE A 7 12.61 -0.42 4.03
N CYS A 8 13.26 0.69 3.68
CA CYS A 8 13.23 1.23 2.31
C CYS A 8 11.80 1.42 1.78
N THR A 9 10.94 2.00 2.61
CA THR A 9 9.52 2.24 2.28
C THR A 9 9.29 3.62 1.66
N GLY A 10 10.34 4.46 1.60
CA GLY A 10 10.26 5.88 1.25
C GLY A 10 9.94 6.79 2.44
N MET A 11 9.77 6.23 3.65
CA MET A 11 9.59 6.96 4.90
C MET A 11 10.86 6.83 5.75
N LYS A 12 11.47 7.97 6.14
CA LYS A 12 12.76 7.98 6.85
C LYS A 12 12.72 7.25 8.19
N GLU A 13 11.60 7.33 8.90
CA GLU A 13 11.38 6.66 10.18
C GLU A 13 11.44 5.13 10.13
N HIS A 14 11.31 4.54 8.94
CA HIS A 14 11.35 3.09 8.74
C HIS A 14 12.78 2.57 8.45
N ASN A 15 13.72 3.44 8.14
CA ASN A 15 15.05 3.02 7.68
C ASN A 15 15.82 2.27 8.77
N SER A 16 15.65 2.65 10.05
CA SER A 16 16.39 2.05 11.18
C SER A 16 15.82 0.71 11.68
N TYR A 17 14.65 0.26 11.23
CA TYR A 17 13.98 -0.91 11.83
C TYR A 17 14.83 -2.19 11.86
N ALA A 18 15.62 -2.44 10.82
CA ALA A 18 16.53 -3.59 10.79
C ALA A 18 17.64 -3.46 11.83
N VAL A 19 18.26 -2.29 11.92
CA VAL A 19 19.33 -1.97 12.89
C VAL A 19 18.79 -2.02 14.32
N ASP A 20 17.60 -1.50 14.54
CA ASP A 20 16.97 -1.49 15.86
C ASP A 20 16.68 -2.91 16.33
N PHE A 21 16.24 -3.82 15.43
CA PHE A 21 16.09 -5.23 15.75
C PHE A 21 17.44 -5.89 16.12
N ILE A 22 18.51 -5.62 15.35
CA ILE A 22 19.85 -6.14 15.62
C ILE A 22 20.34 -5.65 16.98
N ARG A 23 20.22 -4.34 17.27
CA ARG A 23 20.59 -3.73 18.55
C ARG A 23 19.79 -4.30 19.72
N ALA A 24 18.47 -4.45 19.54
CA ALA A 24 17.60 -5.05 20.54
C ALA A 24 18.00 -6.51 20.82
N THR A 25 18.33 -7.28 19.78
CA THR A 25 18.82 -8.66 19.91
C THR A 25 20.12 -8.70 20.74
N GLU A 26 21.08 -7.87 20.40
CA GLU A 26 22.35 -7.76 21.14
C GLU A 26 22.11 -7.42 22.62
N TRP A 27 21.23 -6.45 22.87
CA TRP A 27 20.88 -6.04 24.23
C TRP A 27 20.22 -7.18 25.02
N ILE A 28 19.26 -7.90 24.41
CA ILE A 28 18.57 -9.04 25.04
C ILE A 28 19.59 -10.12 25.39
N LYS A 29 20.46 -10.48 24.47
CA LYS A 29 21.47 -11.53 24.69
C LYS A 29 22.47 -11.18 25.79
N LYS A 30 22.83 -9.89 25.93
CA LYS A 30 23.73 -9.40 26.98
C LYS A 30 23.06 -9.29 28.36
N ASN A 31 21.79 -8.90 28.41
CA ASN A 31 21.14 -8.49 29.67
C ASN A 31 20.14 -9.52 30.21
N LEU A 32 19.65 -10.45 29.37
CA LEU A 32 18.68 -11.47 29.74
C LEU A 32 19.23 -12.89 29.49
N PRO A 33 20.07 -13.42 30.40
CA PRO A 33 20.69 -14.73 30.25
C PRO A 33 19.63 -15.83 30.05
N GLY A 34 19.81 -16.68 29.04
CA GLY A 34 18.89 -17.77 28.70
C GLY A 34 17.72 -17.37 27.80
N ALA A 35 17.53 -16.10 27.50
CA ALA A 35 16.55 -15.68 26.51
C ALA A 35 17.00 -16.04 25.09
N HIS A 36 16.03 -16.57 24.31
CA HIS A 36 16.22 -16.80 22.88
C HIS A 36 15.51 -15.72 22.07
N VAL A 37 16.11 -15.34 20.92
CA VAL A 37 15.56 -14.34 20.00
C VAL A 37 15.23 -14.98 18.67
N SER A 38 13.99 -14.81 18.24
CA SER A 38 13.49 -15.22 16.92
C SER A 38 12.92 -14.03 16.17
N GLY A 39 12.96 -14.05 14.85
CA GLY A 39 12.41 -12.95 14.04
C GLY A 39 11.80 -13.41 12.73
N GLY A 40 10.66 -12.80 12.37
CA GLY A 40 10.02 -12.94 11.07
C GLY A 40 10.73 -12.06 10.03
N VAL A 41 11.60 -12.66 9.19
CA VAL A 41 12.52 -11.92 8.32
C VAL A 41 11.84 -11.42 7.03
N SER A 42 10.82 -12.10 6.54
CA SER A 42 10.26 -11.84 5.21
C SER A 42 9.70 -10.43 5.01
N ASN A 43 9.20 -9.79 6.08
CA ASN A 43 8.67 -8.43 6.00
C ASN A 43 9.73 -7.36 5.78
N LEU A 44 10.98 -7.58 6.22
CA LEU A 44 12.09 -6.66 6.03
C LEU A 44 12.16 -6.09 4.60
N SER A 45 12.00 -6.98 3.62
CA SER A 45 12.14 -6.68 2.19
C SER A 45 10.80 -6.48 1.48
N PHE A 46 9.71 -6.22 2.20
CA PHE A 46 8.37 -6.07 1.61
C PHE A 46 8.33 -4.97 0.53
N SER A 47 9.13 -3.92 0.71
CA SER A 47 9.25 -2.79 -0.23
C SER A 47 9.67 -3.21 -1.64
N PHE A 48 10.36 -4.35 -1.77
CA PHE A 48 10.83 -4.93 -3.04
C PHE A 48 10.03 -6.16 -3.48
N ARG A 49 8.76 -6.24 -3.10
CA ARG A 49 7.87 -7.31 -3.55
C ARG A 49 7.85 -7.35 -5.09
N GLY A 50 8.10 -8.54 -5.67
CA GLY A 50 8.26 -8.74 -7.11
C GLY A 50 9.71 -8.97 -7.56
N ASN A 51 10.71 -8.50 -6.81
CA ASN A 51 12.13 -8.77 -7.06
C ASN A 51 12.71 -9.77 -6.05
N ASN A 52 12.60 -11.05 -6.35
CA ASN A 52 13.04 -12.11 -5.43
C ASN A 52 14.53 -12.02 -5.09
N TYR A 53 15.39 -11.68 -6.06
CA TYR A 53 16.83 -11.58 -5.81
C TYR A 53 17.16 -10.51 -4.76
N ILE A 54 16.66 -9.29 -4.93
CA ILE A 54 16.88 -8.21 -3.95
C ILE A 54 16.34 -8.62 -2.58
N ARG A 55 15.15 -9.21 -2.54
CA ARG A 55 14.56 -9.66 -1.27
C ARG A 55 15.40 -10.70 -0.56
N GLU A 56 15.84 -11.71 -1.29
CA GLU A 56 16.69 -12.78 -0.74
C GLU A 56 18.04 -12.23 -0.27
N ALA A 57 18.65 -11.33 -1.03
CA ALA A 57 19.91 -10.69 -0.66
C ALA A 57 19.77 -9.80 0.60
N MET A 58 18.68 -9.01 0.72
CA MET A 58 18.39 -8.27 1.94
C MET A 58 18.23 -9.20 3.16
N HIS A 59 17.56 -10.34 3.00
CA HIS A 59 17.40 -11.32 4.07
C HIS A 59 18.75 -11.91 4.46
N ALA A 60 19.60 -12.26 3.49
CA ALA A 60 20.91 -12.80 3.74
C ALA A 60 21.82 -11.83 4.49
N VAL A 61 21.84 -10.56 4.10
CA VAL A 61 22.60 -9.50 4.78
C VAL A 61 22.07 -9.30 6.21
N PHE A 62 20.77 -9.18 6.39
CA PHE A 62 20.18 -9.01 7.72
C PHE A 62 20.52 -10.19 8.64
N LEU A 63 20.32 -11.43 8.17
CA LEU A 63 20.60 -12.64 8.95
C LEU A 63 22.07 -12.74 9.32
N TYR A 64 22.96 -12.41 8.39
CA TYR A 64 24.41 -12.42 8.66
C TYR A 64 24.73 -11.55 9.88
N HIS A 65 24.25 -10.32 9.93
CA HIS A 65 24.52 -9.42 11.06
C HIS A 65 23.74 -9.78 12.33
N ALA A 66 22.48 -10.20 12.21
CA ALA A 66 21.64 -10.55 13.35
C ALA A 66 22.13 -11.83 14.08
N ILE A 67 22.64 -12.82 13.35
CA ILE A 67 23.22 -14.05 13.90
C ILE A 67 24.49 -13.73 14.68
N GLN A 68 25.33 -12.81 14.20
CA GLN A 68 26.56 -12.42 14.89
C GLN A 68 26.31 -11.81 16.27
N VAL A 69 25.18 -11.14 16.46
CA VAL A 69 24.81 -10.58 17.77
C VAL A 69 23.98 -11.54 18.62
N GLY A 70 23.74 -12.76 18.14
CA GLY A 70 23.15 -13.85 18.92
C GLY A 70 21.66 -14.14 18.61
N MET A 71 21.14 -13.75 17.45
CA MET A 71 19.82 -14.21 17.01
C MET A 71 19.82 -15.73 16.85
N ASP A 72 18.89 -16.42 17.49
CA ASP A 72 18.87 -17.89 17.57
C ASP A 72 18.03 -18.52 16.44
N PHE A 73 16.92 -17.90 16.07
CA PHE A 73 15.94 -18.44 15.11
C PHE A 73 15.46 -17.36 14.14
N GLY A 74 15.21 -17.76 12.89
CA GLY A 74 14.62 -16.89 11.88
C GLY A 74 13.46 -17.60 11.16
N ILE A 75 12.31 -16.93 11.04
CA ILE A 75 11.23 -17.39 10.18
C ILE A 75 11.49 -16.86 8.78
N VAL A 76 11.91 -17.75 7.90
CA VAL A 76 12.35 -17.46 6.52
C VAL A 76 11.67 -18.41 5.54
N ASN A 77 11.70 -18.05 4.26
CA ASN A 77 11.32 -18.98 3.20
C ASN A 77 12.45 -20.03 3.03
N PRO A 78 12.21 -21.33 3.27
CA PRO A 78 13.23 -22.37 3.17
C PRO A 78 13.73 -22.60 1.73
N ALA A 79 13.01 -22.09 0.71
CA ALA A 79 13.42 -22.15 -0.69
C ALA A 79 14.42 -21.06 -1.09
N THR A 80 14.77 -20.15 -0.19
CA THR A 80 15.79 -19.11 -0.43
C THR A 80 17.14 -19.74 -0.72
N LYS A 81 17.78 -19.29 -1.80
CA LYS A 81 19.07 -19.84 -2.28
C LYS A 81 20.23 -18.88 -2.09
N VAL A 82 19.96 -17.59 -1.91
CA VAL A 82 21.00 -16.55 -1.79
C VAL A 82 21.56 -16.55 -0.38
N THR A 83 22.87 -16.76 -0.26
CA THR A 83 23.61 -16.55 0.99
C THR A 83 24.40 -15.25 0.93
N TYR A 84 24.88 -14.76 2.07
CA TYR A 84 25.68 -13.53 2.14
C TYR A 84 26.92 -13.57 1.22
N ALA A 85 27.57 -14.72 1.13
CA ALA A 85 28.77 -14.91 0.29
C ALA A 85 28.47 -14.99 -1.21
N ASP A 86 27.23 -15.25 -1.61
CA ASP A 86 26.83 -15.35 -3.02
C ASP A 86 26.49 -13.97 -3.63
N ILE A 87 26.39 -12.91 -2.81
CA ILE A 87 26.05 -11.58 -3.27
C ILE A 87 27.28 -10.92 -3.88
N PRO A 88 27.22 -10.43 -5.14
CA PRO A 88 28.29 -9.64 -5.75
C PRO A 88 28.68 -8.45 -4.88
N GLU A 89 29.95 -8.10 -4.82
CA GLU A 89 30.51 -7.11 -3.89
C GLU A 89 29.89 -5.73 -4.06
N ASP A 90 29.61 -5.32 -5.29
CA ASP A 90 28.94 -4.06 -5.63
C ASP A 90 27.48 -4.03 -5.15
N HIS A 91 26.75 -5.14 -5.32
CA HIS A 91 25.38 -5.28 -4.78
C HIS A 91 25.39 -5.35 -3.26
N LEU A 92 26.33 -6.13 -2.69
CA LEU A 92 26.45 -6.31 -1.25
C LEU A 92 26.61 -4.97 -0.53
N LYS A 93 27.48 -4.11 -1.04
CA LYS A 93 27.72 -2.80 -0.47
C LYS A 93 26.44 -1.96 -0.39
N ILE A 94 25.70 -1.89 -1.50
CA ILE A 94 24.43 -1.12 -1.55
C ILE A 94 23.40 -1.69 -0.58
N ILE A 95 23.25 -3.02 -0.55
CA ILE A 95 22.27 -3.71 0.30
C ILE A 95 22.64 -3.57 1.78
N GLU A 96 23.92 -3.66 2.14
CA GLU A 96 24.39 -3.43 3.51
C GLU A 96 24.14 -1.99 3.97
N ASP A 97 24.43 -1.01 3.10
CA ASP A 97 24.24 0.41 3.41
C ASP A 97 22.75 0.70 3.71
N VAL A 98 21.84 0.03 3.01
CA VAL A 98 20.38 0.12 3.28
C VAL A 98 19.97 -0.66 4.52
N VAL A 99 20.35 -1.94 4.65
CA VAL A 99 19.91 -2.80 5.76
C VAL A 99 20.45 -2.30 7.10
N LEU A 100 21.65 -1.73 7.10
CA LEU A 100 22.31 -1.22 8.31
C LEU A 100 22.18 0.30 8.49
N ASP A 101 21.36 0.95 7.64
CA ASP A 101 21.09 2.40 7.67
C ASP A 101 22.38 3.22 7.79
N ARG A 102 23.40 2.88 6.95
CA ARG A 102 24.75 3.48 7.03
C ARG A 102 24.87 4.79 6.26
N VAL A 103 24.14 4.90 5.14
CA VAL A 103 24.27 6.00 4.18
C VAL A 103 22.92 6.59 3.84
N GLU A 104 22.74 7.88 4.02
CA GLU A 104 21.51 8.58 3.60
C GLU A 104 21.39 8.52 2.06
N GLY A 105 20.20 8.11 1.56
CA GLY A 105 19.95 7.95 0.11
C GLY A 105 20.39 6.58 -0.47
N ALA A 106 20.89 5.65 0.35
CA ALA A 106 21.22 4.31 -0.12
C ALA A 106 19.99 3.54 -0.66
N ASP A 107 18.81 3.89 -0.19
CA ASP A 107 17.53 3.36 -0.67
C ASP A 107 17.28 3.69 -2.15
N GLU A 108 17.68 4.86 -2.64
CA GLU A 108 17.58 5.23 -4.05
C GLU A 108 18.50 4.35 -4.92
N LEU A 109 19.73 4.11 -4.46
CA LEU A 109 20.68 3.23 -5.17
C LEU A 109 20.17 1.78 -5.21
N LEU A 110 19.53 1.30 -4.14
CA LEU A 110 18.94 -0.04 -4.13
C LEU A 110 17.74 -0.16 -5.07
N ILE A 111 16.94 0.89 -5.21
CA ILE A 111 15.84 0.96 -6.18
C ILE A 111 16.38 0.91 -7.62
N GLU A 112 17.44 1.66 -7.92
CA GLU A 112 18.09 1.65 -9.23
C GLU A 112 18.63 0.25 -9.56
N LEU A 113 19.33 -0.37 -8.61
CA LEU A 113 19.80 -1.75 -8.75
C LEU A 113 18.64 -2.74 -8.98
N ALA A 114 17.56 -2.59 -8.23
CA ALA A 114 16.39 -3.45 -8.36
C ALA A 114 15.73 -3.33 -9.74
N ASN A 115 15.63 -2.10 -10.28
CA ASN A 115 15.09 -1.84 -11.61
C ASN A 115 16.00 -2.46 -12.69
N LYS A 116 17.31 -2.24 -12.61
CA LYS A 116 18.28 -2.80 -13.55
C LYS A 116 18.17 -4.33 -13.63
N ILE A 117 18.07 -5.00 -12.48
CA ILE A 117 17.92 -6.46 -12.42
C ILE A 117 16.60 -6.92 -13.05
N LEU A 118 15.50 -6.15 -12.90
CA LEU A 118 14.24 -6.49 -13.57
C LEU A 118 14.34 -6.31 -15.08
N GLU A 119 14.93 -5.24 -15.55
CA GLU A 119 15.14 -4.96 -16.97
C GLU A 119 16.03 -6.05 -17.62
N GLU A 120 17.11 -6.46 -16.97
CA GLU A 120 17.96 -7.55 -17.43
C GLU A 120 17.21 -8.90 -17.54
N LYS A 121 16.32 -9.18 -16.57
CA LYS A 121 15.47 -10.39 -16.61
C LYS A 121 14.42 -10.34 -17.72
N GLU A 122 13.82 -9.16 -17.95
CA GLU A 122 12.87 -8.97 -19.05
C GLU A 122 13.58 -9.03 -20.42
N ALA A 123 14.77 -8.45 -20.55
CA ALA A 123 15.58 -8.52 -21.75
C ALA A 123 15.99 -9.95 -22.09
N GLN A 124 16.38 -10.75 -21.10
CA GLN A 124 16.68 -12.18 -21.27
C GLN A 124 15.47 -13.00 -21.72
N LYS A 125 14.25 -12.62 -21.33
CA LYS A 125 13.00 -13.27 -21.77
C LYS A 125 12.58 -12.88 -23.19
N ASN A 126 12.90 -11.64 -23.63
CA ASN A 126 12.42 -11.07 -24.87
C ASN A 126 13.48 -10.95 -25.98
N GLY A 127 14.70 -11.53 -25.82
CA GLY A 127 15.71 -11.60 -26.88
C GLY A 127 16.32 -10.26 -27.28
N GLY A 128 16.75 -9.48 -26.33
CA GLY A 128 17.76 -8.43 -26.43
C GLY A 128 17.38 -7.13 -27.15
N ALA A 129 17.35 -6.04 -26.40
CA ALA A 129 17.96 -4.74 -26.71
C ALA A 129 17.79 -3.83 -25.48
N THR A 130 18.87 -3.53 -24.82
CA THR A 130 18.95 -2.39 -23.88
C THR A 130 18.85 -1.11 -24.67
N GLN A 131 17.74 -0.38 -24.53
CA GLN A 131 17.66 1.01 -24.95
C GLN A 131 18.25 1.86 -23.84
N GLU A 132 19.41 2.47 -24.09
CA GLU A 132 19.81 3.69 -23.40
C GLU A 132 18.80 4.77 -23.76
N VAL A 133 17.86 5.04 -22.85
CA VAL A 133 16.90 6.14 -22.98
C VAL A 133 17.65 7.41 -22.61
N GLU A 134 17.80 8.34 -23.56
CA GLU A 134 18.24 9.71 -23.32
C GLU A 134 17.40 10.29 -22.18
N GLN A 135 18.06 10.72 -21.10
CA GLN A 135 17.43 11.09 -19.82
C GLN A 135 16.39 12.21 -19.88
N GLU A 136 16.25 12.92 -21.01
CA GLU A 136 15.35 14.07 -21.17
C GLU A 136 14.44 14.05 -22.41
N ALA A 137 14.41 12.95 -23.18
CA ALA A 137 13.58 12.86 -24.38
C ALA A 137 12.08 13.11 -24.12
N TRP A 138 11.61 12.71 -22.92
CA TRP A 138 10.22 12.90 -22.48
C TRP A 138 9.79 14.36 -22.34
N ARG A 139 10.74 15.31 -22.22
CA ARG A 139 10.40 16.76 -22.19
C ARG A 139 9.83 17.27 -23.51
N ASN A 140 10.06 16.55 -24.60
CA ASN A 140 9.53 16.88 -25.93
C ASN A 140 8.14 16.30 -26.19
N GLU A 141 7.57 15.53 -25.24
CA GLU A 141 6.23 14.95 -25.35
C GLU A 141 5.13 15.99 -25.08
N ALA A 142 3.88 15.60 -25.33
CA ALA A 142 2.73 16.44 -25.00
C ALA A 142 2.66 16.70 -23.48
N LEU A 143 2.07 17.82 -23.08
CA LEU A 143 2.00 18.25 -21.69
C LEU A 143 1.40 17.16 -20.77
N GLU A 144 0.34 16.53 -21.22
CA GLU A 144 -0.35 15.48 -20.48
C GLU A 144 0.56 14.26 -20.24
N ASP A 145 1.37 13.90 -21.23
CA ASP A 145 2.33 12.80 -21.16
C ASP A 145 3.53 13.16 -20.29
N ARG A 146 3.98 14.42 -20.33
CA ARG A 146 5.01 14.93 -19.42
C ARG A 146 4.56 14.86 -17.96
N LEU A 147 3.34 15.30 -17.66
CA LEU A 147 2.77 15.22 -16.31
C LEU A 147 2.63 13.78 -15.82
N LYS A 148 2.12 12.87 -16.66
CA LYS A 148 2.04 11.43 -16.36
C LYS A 148 3.42 10.82 -16.11
N TYR A 149 4.39 11.15 -16.97
CA TYR A 149 5.76 10.65 -16.85
C TYR A 149 6.42 11.15 -15.55
N ALA A 150 6.30 12.46 -15.26
CA ALA A 150 6.84 13.08 -14.06
C ALA A 150 6.28 12.40 -12.79
N LEU A 151 4.98 12.13 -12.75
CA LEU A 151 4.37 11.37 -11.66
C LEU A 151 4.92 9.95 -11.60
N ARG A 152 4.86 9.20 -12.70
CA ARG A 152 5.31 7.80 -12.74
C ARG A 152 6.77 7.62 -12.29
N LYS A 153 7.63 8.60 -12.58
CA LYS A 153 9.05 8.58 -12.18
C LYS A 153 9.32 9.32 -10.85
N GLY A 154 8.33 10.02 -10.31
CA GLY A 154 8.49 10.82 -9.10
C GLY A 154 9.42 12.02 -9.31
N ILE A 155 9.34 12.68 -10.47
CA ILE A 155 10.16 13.84 -10.84
C ILE A 155 9.39 15.11 -10.54
N SER A 156 9.89 15.95 -9.63
CA SER A 156 9.28 17.24 -9.29
C SER A 156 9.99 18.45 -9.89
N THR A 157 11.15 18.27 -10.51
CA THR A 157 11.99 19.36 -11.02
C THR A 157 11.26 20.29 -11.99
N TYR A 158 10.46 19.74 -12.90
CA TYR A 158 9.73 20.49 -13.94
C TYR A 158 8.24 20.66 -13.62
N LEU A 159 7.81 20.17 -12.48
CA LEU A 159 6.40 20.09 -12.12
C LEU A 159 5.72 21.47 -12.08
N ASN A 160 6.42 22.47 -11.57
CA ASN A 160 5.90 23.83 -11.47
C ASN A 160 5.64 24.44 -12.85
N GLU A 161 6.56 24.26 -13.79
CA GLU A 161 6.43 24.76 -15.17
C GLU A 161 5.28 24.05 -15.90
N ASP A 162 5.25 22.72 -15.84
CA ASP A 162 4.24 21.90 -16.53
C ASP A 162 2.83 22.15 -15.97
N ILE A 163 2.69 22.39 -14.66
CA ILE A 163 1.39 22.73 -14.06
C ILE A 163 0.93 24.12 -14.46
N HIS A 164 1.83 25.12 -14.55
CA HIS A 164 1.44 26.45 -15.03
C HIS A 164 1.04 26.42 -16.50
N GLU A 165 1.72 25.65 -17.35
CA GLU A 165 1.28 25.42 -18.73
C GLU A 165 -0.09 24.71 -18.77
N ALA A 166 -0.35 23.78 -17.85
CA ALA A 166 -1.65 23.13 -17.76
C ALA A 166 -2.76 24.09 -17.34
N LEU A 167 -2.50 25.02 -16.42
CA LEU A 167 -3.47 26.03 -16.00
C LEU A 167 -3.90 26.97 -17.14
N GLU A 168 -3.08 27.14 -18.17
CA GLU A 168 -3.45 27.89 -19.38
C GLU A 168 -4.36 27.07 -20.33
N LYS A 169 -4.24 25.73 -20.32
CA LYS A 169 -4.98 24.84 -21.21
C LYS A 169 -6.30 24.33 -20.64
N TYR A 170 -6.36 24.13 -19.33
CA TYR A 170 -7.52 23.54 -18.66
C TYR A 170 -8.45 24.63 -18.11
N PRO A 171 -9.77 24.52 -18.29
CA PRO A 171 -10.73 25.53 -17.84
C PRO A 171 -10.77 25.68 -16.31
N HIS A 172 -10.45 24.61 -15.56
CA HIS A 172 -10.43 24.61 -14.12
C HIS A 172 -9.22 23.86 -13.60
N ALA A 173 -8.61 24.34 -12.51
CA ALA A 173 -7.46 23.69 -11.87
C ALA A 173 -7.75 22.24 -11.41
N VAL A 174 -8.98 21.95 -11.00
CA VAL A 174 -9.43 20.61 -10.63
C VAL A 174 -9.34 19.64 -11.82
N ASN A 175 -9.57 20.07 -13.04
CA ASN A 175 -9.49 19.19 -14.22
C ASN A 175 -8.07 18.69 -14.51
N ILE A 176 -7.03 19.40 -14.06
CA ILE A 176 -5.64 18.94 -14.15
C ILE A 176 -5.42 17.76 -13.19
N ILE A 177 -6.03 17.84 -11.98
CA ILE A 177 -5.95 16.75 -11.02
C ILE A 177 -6.72 15.52 -11.53
N GLU A 178 -7.99 15.69 -11.91
CA GLU A 178 -8.87 14.60 -12.37
C GLU A 178 -8.45 14.01 -13.72
N GLY A 179 -7.73 14.78 -14.52
CA GLY A 179 -7.22 14.38 -15.83
C GLY A 179 -5.82 13.76 -15.76
N PRO A 180 -4.78 14.47 -16.23
CA PRO A 180 -3.44 13.90 -16.43
C PRO A 180 -2.79 13.42 -15.13
N LEU A 181 -3.01 14.10 -13.99
CA LEU A 181 -2.39 13.69 -12.72
C LEU A 181 -2.99 12.37 -12.20
N MET A 182 -4.32 12.23 -12.21
CA MET A 182 -4.98 10.97 -11.83
C MET A 182 -4.68 9.82 -12.79
N GLN A 183 -4.57 10.10 -14.09
CA GLN A 183 -4.16 9.08 -15.06
C GLN A 183 -2.75 8.54 -14.73
N GLY A 184 -1.80 9.42 -14.43
CA GLY A 184 -0.46 9.04 -13.99
C GLY A 184 -0.47 8.19 -12.71
N MET A 185 -1.30 8.55 -11.72
CA MET A 185 -1.47 7.76 -10.49
C MET A 185 -2.07 6.38 -10.75
N ASN A 186 -3.04 6.28 -11.65
CA ASN A 186 -3.62 4.99 -12.04
C ASN A 186 -2.58 4.08 -12.72
N GLU A 187 -1.74 4.63 -13.62
CA GLU A 187 -0.62 3.88 -14.22
C GLU A 187 0.36 3.37 -13.15
N VAL A 188 0.68 4.19 -12.14
CA VAL A 188 1.52 3.79 -11.00
C VAL A 188 0.88 2.64 -10.23
N GLY A 189 -0.42 2.70 -9.99
CA GLY A 189 -1.17 1.64 -9.33
C GLY A 189 -1.13 0.33 -10.09
N ASP A 190 -1.33 0.38 -11.42
CA ASP A 190 -1.26 -0.80 -12.30
C ASP A 190 0.15 -1.40 -12.31
N LEU A 191 1.19 -0.57 -12.39
CA LEU A 191 2.58 -1.02 -12.35
C LEU A 191 2.94 -1.65 -11.00
N PHE A 192 2.50 -1.04 -9.90
CA PHE A 192 2.71 -1.59 -8.56
C PHE A 192 1.95 -2.91 -8.37
N GLY A 193 0.69 -2.96 -8.78
CA GLY A 193 -0.13 -4.18 -8.74
C GLY A 193 0.44 -5.33 -9.60
N ALA A 194 1.08 -5.00 -10.73
CA ALA A 194 1.78 -5.95 -11.60
C ALA A 194 3.19 -6.35 -11.09
N GLY A 195 3.67 -5.78 -9.97
CA GLY A 195 5.02 -6.02 -9.44
C GLY A 195 6.15 -5.40 -10.28
N LYS A 196 5.82 -4.42 -11.14
CA LYS A 196 6.77 -3.69 -12.00
C LYS A 196 7.23 -2.36 -11.38
N MET A 197 6.67 -1.98 -10.25
CA MET A 197 7.05 -0.81 -9.47
C MET A 197 7.15 -1.18 -8.00
N PHE A 198 8.11 -0.59 -7.28
CA PHE A 198 8.34 -0.86 -5.87
C PHE A 198 7.67 0.20 -4.98
N LEU A 199 7.42 -0.17 -3.72
CA LEU A 199 6.77 0.71 -2.75
C LEU A 199 7.45 2.09 -2.61
N PRO A 200 8.79 2.21 -2.51
CA PRO A 200 9.43 3.53 -2.43
C PRO A 200 9.14 4.42 -3.64
N GLN A 201 9.03 3.85 -4.83
CA GLN A 201 8.68 4.59 -6.04
C GLN A 201 7.24 5.11 -5.97
N VAL A 202 6.30 4.30 -5.44
CA VAL A 202 4.91 4.74 -5.20
C VAL A 202 4.86 5.89 -4.21
N VAL A 203 5.64 5.81 -3.12
CA VAL A 203 5.72 6.89 -2.12
C VAL A 203 6.33 8.16 -2.73
N LYS A 204 7.37 8.03 -3.56
CA LYS A 204 7.96 9.16 -4.30
C LYS A 204 6.94 9.79 -5.24
N THR A 205 6.20 8.99 -6.00
CA THR A 205 5.08 9.46 -6.85
C THR A 205 4.01 10.19 -6.05
N ALA A 206 3.62 9.63 -4.89
CA ALA A 206 2.63 10.26 -4.03
C ALA A 206 3.11 11.64 -3.50
N ARG A 207 4.40 11.81 -3.20
CA ARG A 207 4.98 13.11 -2.86
C ARG A 207 4.89 14.07 -4.05
N THR A 208 5.28 13.64 -5.25
CA THR A 208 5.16 14.45 -6.48
C THR A 208 3.72 14.88 -6.74
N MET A 209 2.74 13.99 -6.52
CA MET A 209 1.32 14.34 -6.61
C MET A 209 0.93 15.38 -5.57
N LYS A 210 1.40 15.24 -4.33
CA LYS A 210 1.16 16.22 -3.26
C LYS A 210 1.73 17.60 -3.62
N ASP A 211 2.93 17.64 -4.18
CA ASP A 211 3.57 18.88 -4.64
C ASP A 211 2.75 19.52 -5.78
N ALA A 212 2.27 18.71 -6.73
CA ALA A 212 1.39 19.16 -7.81
C ALA A 212 0.10 19.80 -7.27
N VAL A 213 -0.57 19.11 -6.35
CA VAL A 213 -1.79 19.61 -5.69
C VAL A 213 -1.52 20.89 -4.90
N ALA A 214 -0.37 21.00 -4.22
CA ALA A 214 0.02 22.21 -3.50
C ALA A 214 0.18 23.42 -4.43
N ILE A 215 0.73 23.23 -5.65
CA ILE A 215 0.83 24.29 -6.67
C ILE A 215 -0.56 24.69 -7.17
N LEU A 216 -1.49 23.73 -7.36
CA LEU A 216 -2.84 23.97 -7.85
C LEU A 216 -3.79 24.56 -6.80
N GLN A 217 -3.52 24.33 -5.52
CA GLN A 217 -4.38 24.72 -4.39
C GLN A 217 -4.81 26.20 -4.41
N PRO A 218 -3.91 27.22 -4.63
CA PRO A 218 -4.31 28.61 -4.68
C PRO A 218 -5.27 28.94 -5.82
N TYR A 219 -5.17 28.20 -6.95
CA TYR A 219 -6.05 28.38 -8.11
C TYR A 219 -7.42 27.76 -7.85
N ILE A 220 -7.45 26.55 -7.28
CA ILE A 220 -8.69 25.88 -6.84
C ILE A 220 -9.42 26.78 -5.84
N GLU A 221 -8.71 27.41 -4.89
CA GLU A 221 -9.31 28.31 -3.92
C GLU A 221 -9.90 29.58 -4.52
N LYS A 222 -9.28 30.11 -5.56
CA LYS A 222 -9.82 31.26 -6.31
C LYS A 222 -11.03 30.91 -7.16
N GLU A 223 -11.12 29.68 -7.66
CA GLU A 223 -12.24 29.18 -8.47
C GLU A 223 -13.47 28.80 -7.63
N LYS A 224 -13.34 28.75 -6.30
CA LYS A 224 -14.45 28.43 -5.38
C LYS A 224 -15.51 29.48 -5.38
N VAL A 225 -16.61 29.22 -6.05
CA VAL A 225 -17.86 30.00 -5.91
C VAL A 225 -18.80 29.34 -4.88
N ASP A 226 -18.64 28.05 -4.56
CA ASP A 226 -19.60 27.28 -3.71
C ASP A 226 -18.94 26.32 -2.69
N GLY A 227 -17.94 26.73 -1.93
CA GLY A 227 -17.59 26.10 -0.63
C GLY A 227 -17.15 24.63 -0.58
N LYS A 228 -17.11 23.89 -1.68
CA LYS A 228 -16.63 22.48 -1.72
C LYS A 228 -15.19 22.42 -2.21
N ALA A 229 -14.26 22.57 -1.27
CA ALA A 229 -12.83 22.59 -1.55
C ALA A 229 -12.11 21.26 -1.33
N ILE A 230 -12.73 20.32 -0.65
CA ILE A 230 -12.18 19.02 -0.26
C ILE A 230 -13.03 17.98 -0.97
N ALA A 231 -12.41 16.97 -1.59
CA ALA A 231 -13.13 15.89 -2.26
C ALA A 231 -13.96 15.05 -1.28
N GLY A 232 -13.61 15.10 0.01
CA GLY A 232 -14.30 14.48 1.13
C GLY A 232 -13.38 14.26 2.31
N LYS A 233 -13.93 13.88 3.46
CA LYS A 233 -13.20 13.51 4.67
C LYS A 233 -13.17 12.00 4.83
N VAL A 234 -11.97 11.43 4.98
CA VAL A 234 -11.76 9.99 5.13
C VAL A 234 -11.12 9.70 6.47
N LEU A 235 -11.77 8.88 7.28
CA LEU A 235 -11.22 8.37 8.51
C LEU A 235 -10.56 7.01 8.27
N LEU A 236 -9.30 6.86 8.64
CA LEU A 236 -8.54 5.62 8.52
C LEU A 236 -8.20 5.05 9.89
N ALA A 237 -8.34 3.73 10.03
CA ALA A 237 -7.96 3.03 11.25
C ALA A 237 -7.48 1.61 10.96
N THR A 238 -6.44 1.17 11.66
CA THR A 238 -6.17 -0.26 11.80
C THR A 238 -6.99 -0.80 12.97
N VAL A 239 -7.78 -1.83 12.73
CA VAL A 239 -8.76 -2.35 13.68
C VAL A 239 -8.12 -2.85 14.99
N LYS A 240 -8.92 -2.96 16.04
CA LYS A 240 -8.49 -3.42 17.37
C LYS A 240 -7.69 -4.71 17.28
N GLY A 241 -6.60 -4.78 18.04
CA GLY A 241 -5.73 -5.95 18.13
C GLY A 241 -4.73 -6.11 16.98
N ASP A 242 -4.73 -5.20 16.01
CA ASP A 242 -3.79 -5.19 14.89
C ASP A 242 -2.89 -3.94 14.94
N VAL A 243 -1.59 -4.14 14.74
CA VAL A 243 -0.55 -3.09 14.81
C VAL A 243 0.04 -2.75 13.43
N HIS A 244 -0.42 -3.42 12.37
CA HIS A 244 0.14 -3.24 11.04
C HIS A 244 -0.46 -2.00 10.38
N ASP A 245 0.34 -0.99 10.17
CA ASP A 245 -0.08 0.33 9.69
C ASP A 245 0.45 0.72 8.31
N ILE A 246 1.47 0.04 7.78
CA ILE A 246 2.13 0.41 6.52
C ILE A 246 1.11 0.56 5.38
N GLY A 247 0.22 -0.42 5.20
CA GLY A 247 -0.80 -0.38 4.16
C GLY A 247 -1.79 0.78 4.35
N LYS A 248 -2.22 1.02 5.59
CA LYS A 248 -3.11 2.13 5.95
C LYS A 248 -2.44 3.49 5.70
N ASN A 249 -1.17 3.64 6.09
CA ASN A 249 -0.42 4.88 5.90
C ASN A 249 -0.26 5.21 4.41
N ILE A 250 0.01 4.20 3.57
CA ILE A 250 0.05 4.37 2.11
C ILE A 250 -1.30 4.86 1.58
N VAL A 251 -2.41 4.24 2.01
CA VAL A 251 -3.76 4.69 1.64
C VAL A 251 -3.97 6.13 2.08
N GLY A 252 -3.58 6.51 3.30
CA GLY A 252 -3.66 7.89 3.79
C GLY A 252 -2.92 8.88 2.90
N VAL A 253 -1.69 8.56 2.52
CA VAL A 253 -0.90 9.39 1.60
C VAL A 253 -1.57 9.52 0.23
N VAL A 254 -2.02 8.40 -0.34
CA VAL A 254 -2.70 8.38 -1.65
C VAL A 254 -4.00 9.18 -1.61
N MET A 255 -4.81 9.04 -0.56
CA MET A 255 -6.06 9.81 -0.39
C MET A 255 -5.78 11.30 -0.21
N ALA A 256 -4.80 11.67 0.62
CA ALA A 256 -4.41 13.07 0.82
C ALA A 256 -3.90 13.72 -0.48
N CYS A 257 -3.17 12.96 -1.30
CA CYS A 257 -2.71 13.41 -2.63
C CYS A 257 -3.85 13.62 -3.62
N ASN A 258 -5.00 12.97 -3.38
CA ASN A 258 -6.22 13.11 -4.18
C ASN A 258 -7.25 14.06 -3.54
N ASN A 259 -6.77 15.04 -2.78
CA ASN A 259 -7.56 16.12 -2.20
C ASN A 259 -8.62 15.68 -1.17
N TYR A 260 -8.43 14.52 -0.52
CA TYR A 260 -9.21 14.11 0.63
C TYR A 260 -8.56 14.61 1.93
N GLU A 261 -9.38 15.09 2.87
CA GLU A 261 -8.92 15.29 4.25
C GLU A 261 -8.84 13.93 4.94
N VAL A 262 -7.64 13.53 5.35
CA VAL A 262 -7.40 12.23 5.98
C VAL A 262 -7.28 12.40 7.49
N ILE A 263 -8.13 11.68 8.22
CA ILE A 263 -8.11 11.59 9.67
C ILE A 263 -7.62 10.18 10.03
N ASP A 264 -6.36 10.06 10.43
CA ASP A 264 -5.75 8.78 10.79
C ASP A 264 -5.82 8.56 12.32
N LEU A 265 -6.50 7.50 12.73
CA LEU A 265 -6.61 7.11 14.13
C LEU A 265 -5.47 6.18 14.61
N GLY A 266 -4.57 5.79 13.71
CA GLY A 266 -3.47 4.89 14.04
C GLY A 266 -3.87 3.43 14.06
N VAL A 267 -3.30 2.68 14.99
CA VAL A 267 -3.43 1.21 15.11
C VAL A 267 -4.19 0.81 16.35
N MET A 268 -4.64 -0.45 16.40
CA MET A 268 -5.37 -1.04 17.53
C MET A 268 -6.63 -0.26 17.93
N VAL A 269 -7.30 0.36 16.96
CA VAL A 269 -8.40 1.27 17.21
C VAL A 269 -9.71 0.51 17.44
N PRO A 270 -10.34 0.65 18.61
CA PRO A 270 -11.63 0.01 18.88
C PRO A 270 -12.78 0.76 18.16
N ALA A 271 -13.87 0.04 17.87
CA ALA A 271 -14.99 0.56 17.07
C ALA A 271 -15.66 1.81 17.68
N ASP A 272 -15.74 1.92 19.00
CA ASP A 272 -16.32 3.05 19.71
C ASP A 272 -15.53 4.36 19.48
N GLN A 273 -14.18 4.27 19.39
CA GLN A 273 -13.35 5.43 19.03
C GLN A 273 -13.56 5.85 17.57
N ILE A 274 -13.69 4.88 16.65
CA ILE A 274 -13.98 5.15 15.24
C ILE A 274 -15.34 5.86 15.13
N ILE A 275 -16.36 5.33 15.80
CA ILE A 275 -17.71 5.91 15.81
C ILE A 275 -17.71 7.34 16.35
N LYS A 276 -17.06 7.55 17.50
CA LYS A 276 -16.95 8.86 18.12
C LYS A 276 -16.32 9.87 17.17
N LYS A 277 -15.15 9.51 16.63
CA LYS A 277 -14.40 10.41 15.75
C LYS A 277 -15.11 10.66 14.42
N ALA A 278 -15.75 9.64 13.85
CA ALA A 278 -16.53 9.76 12.62
C ALA A 278 -17.68 10.78 12.77
N LYS A 279 -18.35 10.78 13.92
CA LYS A 279 -19.42 11.73 14.24
C LYS A 279 -18.90 13.15 14.54
N GLU A 280 -17.79 13.26 15.30
CA GLU A 280 -17.17 14.56 15.64
C GLU A 280 -16.70 15.32 14.40
N GLU A 281 -16.05 14.61 13.47
CA GLU A 281 -15.44 15.20 12.27
C GLU A 281 -16.39 15.23 11.07
N ASN A 282 -17.58 14.62 11.16
CA ASN A 282 -18.54 14.48 10.06
C ASN A 282 -17.85 13.88 8.82
N VAL A 283 -17.24 12.71 8.97
CA VAL A 283 -16.50 12.06 7.88
C VAL A 283 -17.44 11.48 6.83
N ASP A 284 -16.99 11.49 5.58
CA ASP A 284 -17.75 10.99 4.44
C ASP A 284 -17.48 9.51 4.16
N LEU A 285 -16.30 9.01 4.56
CA LEU A 285 -15.85 7.64 4.33
C LEU A 285 -15.07 7.11 5.54
N ILE A 286 -15.14 5.80 5.79
CA ILE A 286 -14.34 5.10 6.79
C ILE A 286 -13.51 4.03 6.07
N GLY A 287 -12.18 4.02 6.28
CA GLY A 287 -11.28 2.98 5.82
C GLY A 287 -10.78 2.14 6.99
N LEU A 288 -11.03 0.82 6.94
CA LEU A 288 -10.55 -0.14 7.92
C LEU A 288 -9.43 -0.98 7.33
N SER A 289 -8.33 -1.10 8.07
CA SER A 289 -7.17 -1.91 7.71
C SER A 289 -6.93 -3.02 8.73
N GLY A 290 -6.41 -4.17 8.25
CA GLY A 290 -5.96 -5.27 9.09
C GLY A 290 -5.13 -6.28 8.30
N LEU A 291 -4.15 -6.89 8.96
CA LEU A 291 -3.22 -7.82 8.33
C LEU A 291 -3.33 -9.24 8.87
N ILE A 292 -3.74 -9.43 10.12
CA ILE A 292 -3.79 -10.73 10.78
C ILE A 292 -5.20 -11.32 10.74
N THR A 293 -5.30 -12.65 10.86
CA THR A 293 -6.60 -13.32 10.78
C THR A 293 -7.63 -12.82 11.81
N PRO A 294 -7.28 -12.51 13.07
CA PRO A 294 -8.22 -11.91 14.03
C PRO A 294 -8.81 -10.58 13.58
N SER A 295 -8.10 -9.79 12.79
CA SER A 295 -8.58 -8.50 12.28
C SER A 295 -9.83 -8.64 11.41
N LEU A 296 -9.99 -9.78 10.73
CA LEU A 296 -11.19 -10.07 9.94
C LEU A 296 -12.46 -10.07 10.80
N GLN A 297 -12.39 -10.65 12.00
CA GLN A 297 -13.51 -10.65 12.94
C GLN A 297 -13.74 -9.26 13.54
N GLU A 298 -12.67 -8.52 13.83
CA GLU A 298 -12.79 -7.14 14.34
C GLU A 298 -13.39 -6.19 13.31
N MET A 299 -13.16 -6.39 12.00
CA MET A 299 -13.86 -5.65 10.94
C MET A 299 -15.37 -5.94 10.95
N VAL A 300 -15.76 -7.21 11.15
CA VAL A 300 -17.17 -7.61 11.32
C VAL A 300 -17.78 -6.92 12.54
N ASN A 301 -17.10 -6.99 13.69
CA ASN A 301 -17.54 -6.35 14.93
C ASN A 301 -17.70 -4.84 14.78
N SER A 302 -16.77 -4.21 14.05
CA SER A 302 -16.78 -2.75 13.80
C SER A 302 -18.01 -2.32 13.00
N VAL A 303 -18.33 -2.99 11.89
CA VAL A 303 -19.51 -2.59 11.09
C VAL A 303 -20.82 -2.86 11.80
N VAL A 304 -20.90 -3.90 12.64
CA VAL A 304 -22.06 -4.13 13.49
C VAL A 304 -22.24 -2.97 14.49
N ALA A 305 -21.16 -2.56 15.16
CA ALA A 305 -21.18 -1.42 16.06
C ALA A 305 -21.52 -0.10 15.33
N PHE A 306 -21.07 0.10 14.10
CA PHE A 306 -21.41 1.25 13.27
C PHE A 306 -22.92 1.31 12.99
N LYS A 307 -23.53 0.17 12.64
CA LYS A 307 -24.97 0.05 12.44
C LYS A 307 -25.75 0.36 13.72
N GLU A 308 -25.35 -0.24 14.84
CA GLU A 308 -25.98 -0.01 16.15
C GLU A 308 -25.88 1.47 16.58
N ALA A 309 -24.78 2.13 16.23
CA ALA A 309 -24.58 3.57 16.49
C ALA A 309 -25.33 4.48 15.51
N GLY A 310 -26.05 3.93 14.53
CA GLY A 310 -26.81 4.66 13.51
C GLY A 310 -25.92 5.36 12.48
N LEU A 311 -24.69 4.90 12.25
CA LEU A 311 -23.85 5.41 11.17
C LEU A 311 -24.36 4.89 9.83
N ASN A 312 -24.35 5.76 8.81
CA ASN A 312 -24.67 5.42 7.42
C ASN A 312 -23.55 5.93 6.48
N ILE A 313 -22.31 5.67 6.85
CA ILE A 313 -21.11 6.13 6.16
C ILE A 313 -20.51 4.94 5.38
N PRO A 314 -20.21 5.06 4.08
CA PRO A 314 -19.57 3.99 3.33
C PRO A 314 -18.24 3.54 3.96
N VAL A 315 -17.98 2.23 3.92
CA VAL A 315 -16.79 1.62 4.52
C VAL A 315 -15.93 0.98 3.44
N MET A 316 -14.66 1.32 3.42
CA MET A 316 -13.63 0.67 2.60
C MET A 316 -12.84 -0.31 3.47
N ILE A 317 -12.71 -1.54 3.01
CA ILE A 317 -12.00 -2.62 3.72
C ILE A 317 -10.73 -2.97 2.95
N GLY A 318 -9.58 -2.79 3.58
CA GLY A 318 -8.27 -3.11 3.02
C GLY A 318 -7.41 -3.97 3.96
N GLY A 319 -6.31 -4.49 3.41
CA GLY A 319 -5.34 -5.29 4.14
C GLY A 319 -5.13 -6.67 3.52
N ALA A 320 -3.92 -7.24 3.72
CA ALA A 320 -3.45 -8.41 2.99
C ALA A 320 -4.26 -9.70 3.27
N THR A 321 -4.90 -9.81 4.43
CA THR A 321 -5.76 -10.96 4.78
C THR A 321 -7.19 -10.79 4.31
N THR A 322 -7.59 -9.60 3.89
CA THR A 322 -8.94 -9.32 3.43
C THR A 322 -9.17 -9.83 2.01
N SER A 323 -10.40 -10.18 1.70
CA SER A 323 -10.79 -10.59 0.35
C SER A 323 -12.20 -10.10 0.02
N GLN A 324 -12.47 -9.93 -1.26
CA GLN A 324 -13.79 -9.57 -1.74
C GLN A 324 -14.85 -10.57 -1.29
N LEU A 325 -14.51 -11.87 -1.30
CA LEU A 325 -15.40 -12.93 -0.84
C LEU A 325 -15.73 -12.79 0.65
N HIS A 326 -14.73 -12.49 1.50
CA HIS A 326 -14.95 -12.28 2.94
C HIS A 326 -15.86 -11.08 3.18
N VAL A 327 -15.61 -9.96 2.50
CA VAL A 327 -16.46 -8.76 2.61
C VAL A 327 -17.89 -9.07 2.16
N ALA A 328 -18.05 -9.74 1.02
CA ALA A 328 -19.37 -10.12 0.48
C ALA A 328 -20.17 -11.03 1.41
N LEU A 329 -19.50 -11.99 2.08
CA LEU A 329 -20.16 -13.01 2.91
C LEU A 329 -20.38 -12.56 4.35
N LYS A 330 -19.42 -11.84 4.95
CA LYS A 330 -19.36 -11.66 6.41
C LYS A 330 -19.51 -10.21 6.87
N ILE A 331 -19.20 -9.23 6.03
CA ILE A 331 -19.19 -7.82 6.45
C ILE A 331 -20.36 -7.05 5.83
N ALA A 332 -20.44 -7.00 4.50
CA ALA A 332 -21.45 -6.22 3.80
C ALA A 332 -22.91 -6.53 4.19
N PRO A 333 -23.31 -7.80 4.49
CA PRO A 333 -24.69 -8.09 4.89
C PRO A 333 -25.09 -7.54 6.26
N LEU A 334 -24.12 -7.10 7.06
CA LEU A 334 -24.35 -6.63 8.43
C LEU A 334 -24.44 -5.12 8.56
N TYR A 335 -24.26 -4.40 7.46
CA TYR A 335 -24.25 -2.93 7.45
C TYR A 335 -25.14 -2.37 6.34
N ASP A 336 -25.79 -1.23 6.60
CA ASP A 336 -26.78 -0.68 5.68
C ASP A 336 -26.15 0.23 4.61
N ALA A 337 -24.98 0.84 4.90
CA ALA A 337 -24.24 1.60 3.92
C ALA A 337 -23.30 0.70 3.10
N PRO A 338 -22.82 1.14 1.92
CA PRO A 338 -21.90 0.36 1.09
C PRO A 338 -20.62 -0.04 1.83
N VAL A 339 -20.25 -1.32 1.73
CA VAL A 339 -18.96 -1.84 2.20
C VAL A 339 -18.18 -2.36 1.01
N VAL A 340 -17.04 -1.76 0.72
CA VAL A 340 -16.25 -2.05 -0.47
C VAL A 340 -14.91 -2.68 -0.09
N TRP A 341 -14.60 -3.84 -0.66
CA TRP A 341 -13.25 -4.38 -0.57
C TRP A 341 -12.31 -3.66 -1.52
N VAL A 342 -11.17 -3.23 -1.01
CA VAL A 342 -10.16 -2.49 -1.77
C VAL A 342 -8.90 -3.35 -1.86
N LYS A 343 -8.52 -3.72 -3.09
CA LYS A 343 -7.41 -4.63 -3.34
C LYS A 343 -6.06 -4.02 -3.01
N ASP A 344 -5.85 -2.77 -3.38
CA ASP A 344 -4.61 -2.04 -3.15
C ASP A 344 -4.86 -0.54 -2.91
N ALA A 345 -3.82 0.16 -2.47
CA ALA A 345 -3.93 1.56 -2.07
C ALA A 345 -4.29 2.50 -3.24
N SER A 346 -3.86 2.20 -4.45
CA SER A 346 -4.00 3.10 -5.61
C SER A 346 -5.44 3.27 -6.08
N VAL A 347 -6.30 2.27 -5.86
CA VAL A 347 -7.70 2.32 -6.29
C VAL A 347 -8.64 3.00 -5.28
N ASN A 348 -8.15 3.33 -4.06
CA ASN A 348 -8.99 3.99 -3.06
C ASN A 348 -9.61 5.32 -3.53
N PRO A 349 -8.87 6.24 -4.20
CA PRO A 349 -9.45 7.51 -4.63
C PRO A 349 -10.58 7.34 -5.64
N SER A 350 -10.45 6.42 -6.59
CA SER A 350 -11.48 6.17 -7.59
C SER A 350 -12.76 5.58 -6.98
N ILE A 351 -12.60 4.67 -6.02
CA ILE A 351 -13.74 4.11 -5.25
C ILE A 351 -14.39 5.19 -4.40
N ALA A 352 -13.60 6.00 -3.70
CA ALA A 352 -14.08 7.11 -2.90
C ALA A 352 -14.86 8.13 -3.75
N ALA A 353 -14.33 8.51 -4.91
CA ALA A 353 -14.99 9.40 -5.84
C ALA A 353 -16.35 8.84 -6.30
N ALA A 354 -16.41 7.55 -6.66
CA ALA A 354 -17.66 6.90 -7.05
C ALA A 354 -18.68 6.82 -5.91
N LEU A 355 -18.24 6.62 -4.66
CA LEU A 355 -19.10 6.57 -3.48
C LEU A 355 -19.66 7.95 -3.05
N LEU A 356 -18.89 9.02 -3.30
CA LEU A 356 -19.27 10.38 -2.90
C LEU A 356 -19.94 11.17 -4.01
N ASN A 357 -19.91 10.69 -5.25
CA ASN A 357 -20.60 11.30 -6.38
C ASN A 357 -22.05 10.80 -6.45
N ASP A 358 -23.03 11.67 -6.21
CA ASP A 358 -24.45 11.32 -6.20
C ASP A 358 -24.93 10.64 -7.51
N LYS A 359 -24.34 11.01 -8.66
CA LYS A 359 -24.72 10.46 -9.97
C LYS A 359 -24.15 9.07 -10.24
N GLU A 360 -22.97 8.78 -9.71
CA GLU A 360 -22.25 7.52 -9.93
C GLU A 360 -22.54 6.50 -8.84
N ARG A 361 -22.83 6.97 -7.62
CA ARG A 361 -23.02 6.12 -6.44
C ARG A 361 -24.07 5.04 -6.64
N GLU A 362 -25.22 5.40 -7.23
CA GLU A 362 -26.31 4.43 -7.44
C GLU A 362 -25.87 3.30 -8.37
N ARG A 363 -25.21 3.65 -9.47
CA ARG A 363 -24.67 2.67 -10.42
C ARG A 363 -23.60 1.80 -9.79
N PHE A 364 -22.63 2.43 -9.11
CA PHE A 364 -21.54 1.73 -8.43
C PHE A 364 -22.06 0.74 -7.38
N CYS A 365 -23.02 1.15 -6.55
CA CYS A 365 -23.63 0.27 -5.55
C CYS A 365 -24.39 -0.91 -6.20
N LYS A 366 -25.14 -0.68 -7.26
CA LYS A 366 -25.81 -1.77 -8.01
C LYS A 366 -24.83 -2.80 -8.57
N ASP A 367 -23.73 -2.34 -9.16
CA ASP A 367 -22.68 -3.23 -9.72
C ASP A 367 -21.97 -3.99 -8.58
N LEU A 368 -21.72 -3.34 -7.44
CA LEU A 368 -21.16 -3.93 -6.23
C LEU A 368 -22.07 -5.04 -5.67
N ASP A 369 -23.37 -4.75 -5.51
CA ASP A 369 -24.37 -5.70 -5.01
C ASP A 369 -24.49 -6.92 -5.91
N ALA A 370 -24.56 -6.71 -7.22
CA ALA A 370 -24.60 -7.79 -8.20
C ALA A 370 -23.34 -8.68 -8.13
N THR A 371 -22.17 -8.07 -7.91
CA THR A 371 -20.92 -8.79 -7.73
C THR A 371 -20.94 -9.63 -6.46
N TYR A 372 -21.41 -9.05 -5.35
CA TYR A 372 -21.49 -9.75 -4.07
C TYR A 372 -22.53 -10.87 -4.07
N GLU A 373 -23.67 -10.69 -4.74
CA GLU A 373 -24.66 -11.75 -4.91
C GLU A 373 -24.09 -12.94 -5.68
N LYS A 374 -23.36 -12.68 -6.78
CA LYS A 374 -22.68 -13.71 -7.55
C LYS A 374 -21.65 -14.49 -6.71
N LEU A 375 -20.85 -13.79 -5.90
CA LEU A 375 -19.89 -14.42 -5.00
C LEU A 375 -20.57 -15.28 -3.93
N ARG A 376 -21.68 -14.80 -3.35
CA ARG A 376 -22.47 -15.55 -2.37
C ARG A 376 -23.09 -16.81 -2.95
N ALA A 377 -23.62 -16.72 -4.19
CA ALA A 377 -24.18 -17.87 -4.89
C ALA A 377 -23.12 -18.94 -5.18
N GLY A 378 -21.98 -18.54 -5.75
CA GLY A 378 -20.87 -19.46 -6.03
C GLY A 378 -20.33 -20.14 -4.78
N TYR A 379 -20.22 -19.42 -3.66
CA TYR A 379 -19.78 -20.01 -2.38
C TYR A 379 -20.78 -21.05 -1.85
N LYS A 380 -22.09 -20.82 -1.97
CA LYS A 380 -23.12 -21.80 -1.58
C LYS A 380 -23.03 -23.08 -2.42
N GLU A 381 -22.79 -22.96 -3.74
CA GLU A 381 -22.61 -24.11 -4.62
C GLU A 381 -21.36 -24.93 -4.27
N GLU A 382 -20.26 -24.27 -3.90
CA GLU A 382 -19.04 -24.96 -3.45
C GLU A 382 -19.26 -25.71 -2.13
N GLN A 383 -19.95 -25.10 -1.16
CA GLN A 383 -20.28 -25.77 0.10
C GLN A 383 -21.17 -27.02 -0.10
N GLN A 384 -22.05 -27.01 -1.08
CA GLN A 384 -22.89 -28.18 -1.41
C GLN A 384 -22.07 -29.36 -1.96
N LYS A 385 -20.87 -29.10 -2.50
CA LYS A 385 -19.95 -30.13 -3.01
C LYS A 385 -19.07 -30.76 -1.93
N VAL A 386 -19.11 -30.27 -0.71
CA VAL A 386 -18.32 -30.82 0.40
C VAL A 386 -18.89 -32.16 0.84
N LEU A 387 -18.04 -33.18 0.85
CA LEU A 387 -18.41 -34.52 1.30
C LEU A 387 -18.72 -34.52 2.79
N SER A 388 -19.73 -35.28 3.20
CA SER A 388 -19.95 -35.55 4.64
C SER A 388 -18.72 -36.25 5.24
N LEU A 389 -18.50 -36.09 6.54
CA LEU A 389 -17.36 -36.69 7.22
C LEU A 389 -17.32 -38.21 7.06
N SER A 390 -18.49 -38.92 7.04
CA SER A 390 -18.59 -40.34 6.77
C SER A 390 -18.08 -40.68 5.36
N LYS A 391 -18.54 -39.98 4.32
CA LYS A 391 -18.08 -40.22 2.95
C LYS A 391 -16.60 -39.88 2.77
N ALA A 392 -16.10 -38.82 3.44
CA ALA A 392 -14.67 -38.49 3.41
C ALA A 392 -13.82 -39.61 4.09
N ARG A 393 -14.33 -40.23 5.15
CA ARG A 393 -13.67 -41.39 5.80
C ARG A 393 -13.71 -42.66 4.95
N GLU A 394 -14.77 -42.88 4.16
CA GLU A 394 -14.86 -43.97 3.20
C GLU A 394 -13.89 -43.82 2.03
N ASN A 395 -13.58 -42.58 1.63
CA ASN A 395 -12.61 -42.24 0.57
C ASN A 395 -11.16 -42.16 1.09
N LYS A 396 -10.86 -42.89 2.17
CA LYS A 396 -9.50 -42.94 2.72
C LYS A 396 -8.56 -43.63 1.74
N LEU A 397 -7.45 -42.98 1.40
CA LEU A 397 -6.31 -43.57 0.66
C LEU A 397 -5.62 -44.65 1.49
#